data_cd68eaedc107a3f16478cf40d6157ed9
#
_entry.id   cd68eaedc107a3f16478cf40d6157ed9
#
_cell.length_a   1.000
_cell.length_b   1.000
_cell.length_c   1.000
_cell.angle_alpha   90.00
_cell.angle_beta   90.00
_cell.angle_gamma   90.00
#
_symmetry.space_group_name_H-M   'P 1'
#
loop_
_entity.id
_entity.type
_entity.pdbx_description
1 polymer ?
#
loop_
_entity_poly.entity_id
_entity_poly.type
_entity_poly.pdbx_seq_one_letter_code
_entity_poly.pdbx_strand_id
1 'polypeptide(L)'
;MPQWEIVGGADKGGVLVREGQALGSPATKDRLSTGATVEEVELVGERLHYKLVEGTGTGPAEGWISIKVSGKELAVPKEEDVEIGPPGEAGPVEVDEDLKKKIEAEHAKIKDKFELYVPKYKFLKYPLADCKMRIFCFHNAGSAESVYTGPKTPFTDWVKETGKIEMIALDFPGRDKLNKATKHTTIETLAPELLAVCLDKVSDGKPYLVWGHSVGTWVAFEWLILIRKLGLPMPKAVFLNAFPAPHMPVSMRPWHRSKKLSDDGVKEELMSWDSGHFTGAGKVVFDEPGWKDTWLPMMRADFQLYDEYKFKHTGVPKFDFPIHAWHMEGEHFNKKDMIEMWKDWTSGTWDTCAMEKMGHLTCFYNPEYKKQYFTKVVENMKGYYDAL
;
A
#
# COMPACT_ATOMS: atom_id res chain seq x y z
N MET A 1 14.90 -6.55 24.18
CA MET A 1 15.54 -5.19 24.30
C MET A 1 15.40 -4.52 22.96
N PRO A 2 15.22 -3.20 22.89
CA PRO A 2 15.14 -2.50 21.61
C PRO A 2 16.38 -2.81 20.75
N GLN A 3 16.18 -3.04 19.46
CA GLN A 3 17.29 -3.28 18.53
C GLN A 3 17.49 -2.08 17.61
N TRP A 4 18.70 -1.92 17.11
CA TRP A 4 19.08 -0.86 16.17
C TRP A 4 19.84 -1.45 14.99
N GLU A 5 19.60 -0.89 13.81
CA GLU A 5 20.36 -1.19 12.60
C GLU A 5 21.39 -0.09 12.35
N ILE A 6 22.61 -0.48 12.04
CA ILE A 6 23.68 0.45 11.68
C ILE A 6 23.58 0.79 10.21
N VAL A 7 23.18 2.03 9.90
CA VAL A 7 22.92 2.49 8.53
C VAL A 7 24.00 3.42 7.97
N GLY A 8 24.86 3.97 8.84
CA GLY A 8 25.91 4.90 8.43
C GLY A 8 27.32 4.30 8.42
N GLY A 9 28.30 5.12 7.99
CA GLY A 9 29.72 4.82 8.07
C GLY A 9 30.27 3.93 6.96
N ALA A 10 29.51 3.57 5.93
CA ALA A 10 29.96 2.70 4.84
C ALA A 10 31.24 3.20 4.16
N ASP A 11 31.33 4.51 3.92
CA ASP A 11 32.48 5.21 3.32
C ASP A 11 33.77 5.18 4.18
N LYS A 12 33.65 4.80 5.47
CA LYS A 12 34.72 4.80 6.46
C LYS A 12 34.96 3.43 7.06
N GLY A 13 34.38 2.39 6.48
CA GLY A 13 34.51 1.00 7.00
C GLY A 13 33.69 0.76 8.27
N GLY A 14 32.65 1.54 8.52
CA GLY A 14 31.75 1.40 9.65
C GLY A 14 31.68 2.63 10.57
N VAL A 15 30.79 2.54 11.56
CA VAL A 15 30.57 3.58 12.57
C VAL A 15 31.64 3.53 13.66
N LEU A 16 32.16 4.69 14.08
CA LEU A 16 33.16 4.79 15.15
C LEU A 16 32.52 4.41 16.48
N VAL A 17 33.14 3.44 17.16
CA VAL A 17 32.79 2.99 18.51
C VAL A 17 33.71 3.60 19.55
N ARG A 18 33.19 3.93 20.70
CA ARG A 18 33.92 4.47 21.83
C ARG A 18 33.70 3.62 23.08
N GLU A 19 34.68 3.61 23.96
CA GLU A 19 34.62 2.86 25.23
C GLU A 19 33.66 3.47 26.24
N GLY A 20 33.27 4.75 26.07
CA GLY A 20 32.39 5.46 26.97
C GLY A 20 31.39 6.40 26.26
N GLN A 21 30.43 6.89 27.01
CA GLN A 21 29.34 7.76 26.55
C GLN A 21 29.86 9.10 25.98
N ALA A 22 30.85 9.71 26.63
CA ALA A 22 31.35 11.02 26.22
C ALA A 22 31.97 10.99 24.83
N LEU A 23 31.73 12.05 24.01
CA LEU A 23 32.32 12.17 22.69
C LEU A 23 33.85 12.20 22.68
N GLY A 24 34.47 12.54 23.80
CA GLY A 24 35.92 12.52 24.01
C GLY A 24 36.48 11.20 24.52
N SER A 25 35.64 10.19 24.80
CA SER A 25 36.10 8.87 25.27
C SER A 25 37.02 8.20 24.24
N PRO A 26 37.96 7.35 24.64
CA PRO A 26 38.83 6.61 23.73
C PRO A 26 38.01 5.87 22.66
N ALA A 27 38.51 5.90 21.42
CA ALA A 27 37.91 5.12 20.34
C ALA A 27 38.44 3.67 20.43
N THR A 28 37.58 2.72 20.15
CA THR A 28 37.96 1.31 19.97
C THR A 28 38.81 1.14 18.69
N LYS A 29 39.57 0.05 18.62
CA LYS A 29 40.38 -0.25 17.44
C LYS A 29 39.53 -0.48 16.18
N ASP A 30 38.47 -1.22 16.36
CA ASP A 30 37.59 -1.62 15.25
C ASP A 30 36.33 -0.74 15.20
N ARG A 31 35.75 -0.64 14.01
CA ARG A 31 34.47 0.05 13.76
C ARG A 31 33.35 -0.96 13.70
N LEU A 32 32.14 -0.50 14.03
CA LEU A 32 30.95 -1.30 13.89
C LEU A 32 30.46 -1.23 12.43
N SER A 33 30.36 -2.37 11.76
CA SER A 33 30.02 -2.43 10.34
C SER A 33 28.62 -1.90 10.04
N THR A 34 28.48 -1.24 8.91
CA THR A 34 27.15 -0.89 8.34
C THR A 34 26.40 -2.18 8.04
N GLY A 35 25.08 -2.20 8.32
CA GLY A 35 24.22 -3.39 8.24
C GLY A 35 24.20 -4.24 9.52
N ALA A 36 25.09 -3.99 10.50
CA ALA A 36 25.05 -4.70 11.77
C ALA A 36 23.76 -4.37 12.55
N THR A 37 23.22 -5.36 13.26
CA THR A 37 22.16 -5.18 14.25
C THR A 37 22.76 -5.16 15.65
N VAL A 38 22.31 -4.24 16.47
CA VAL A 38 22.75 -4.11 17.87
C VAL A 38 21.57 -4.02 18.82
N GLU A 39 21.72 -4.56 20.01
CA GLU A 39 20.77 -4.41 21.10
C GLU A 39 21.08 -3.14 21.91
N GLU A 40 20.03 -2.36 22.22
CA GLU A 40 20.15 -1.20 23.10
C GLU A 40 20.38 -1.66 24.53
N VAL A 41 21.48 -1.22 25.12
CA VAL A 41 21.72 -1.32 26.55
C VAL A 41 21.26 -0.05 27.23
N GLU A 42 21.56 1.12 26.64
CA GLU A 42 21.19 2.42 27.14
C GLU A 42 21.22 3.46 26.00
N LEU A 43 20.22 4.36 25.96
CA LEU A 43 20.18 5.49 25.04
C LEU A 43 20.17 6.81 25.84
N VAL A 44 21.19 7.63 25.65
CA VAL A 44 21.30 8.95 26.30
C VAL A 44 21.46 10.03 25.23
N GLY A 45 20.36 10.76 24.95
CA GLY A 45 20.32 11.71 23.84
C GLY A 45 20.63 11.01 22.51
N GLU A 46 21.69 11.45 21.81
CA GLU A 46 22.13 10.82 20.56
C GLU A 46 23.27 9.78 20.77
N ARG A 47 23.47 9.30 21.99
CA ARG A 47 24.48 8.30 22.30
C ARG A 47 23.85 6.97 22.69
N LEU A 48 24.14 5.93 21.91
CA LEU A 48 23.65 4.57 22.10
C LEU A 48 24.77 3.69 22.67
N HIS A 49 24.53 3.13 23.85
CA HIS A 49 25.29 2.00 24.40
C HIS A 49 24.69 0.73 23.85
N TYR A 50 25.48 -0.10 23.21
CA TYR A 50 24.96 -1.25 22.48
C TYR A 50 25.70 -2.53 22.80
N LYS A 51 25.05 -3.67 22.54
CA LYS A 51 25.65 -4.99 22.33
C LYS A 51 25.42 -5.45 20.90
N LEU A 52 26.49 -5.92 20.23
CA LEU A 52 26.37 -6.45 18.85
C LEU A 52 25.63 -7.78 18.89
N VAL A 53 24.60 -7.90 18.04
CA VAL A 53 23.90 -9.17 17.83
C VAL A 53 24.79 -10.09 16.99
N GLU A 54 25.06 -11.27 17.51
CA GLU A 54 25.95 -12.24 16.88
C GLU A 54 25.52 -12.61 15.46
N GLY A 55 26.45 -12.64 14.52
CA GLY A 55 26.21 -13.01 13.12
C GLY A 55 25.60 -11.91 12.23
N THR A 56 25.27 -10.72 12.76
CA THR A 56 24.65 -9.63 11.98
C THR A 56 25.66 -8.63 11.40
N GLY A 57 26.91 -8.69 11.82
CA GLY A 57 27.95 -7.76 11.38
C GLY A 57 29.27 -7.99 12.08
N THR A 58 30.24 -7.06 11.90
CA THR A 58 31.55 -7.08 12.51
C THR A 58 31.81 -5.80 13.29
N GLY A 59 32.65 -5.88 14.35
CA GLY A 59 33.01 -4.75 15.18
C GLY A 59 33.12 -5.14 16.66
N PRO A 60 33.28 -4.14 17.57
CA PRO A 60 33.28 -4.38 18.99
C PRO A 60 31.96 -4.99 19.46
N ALA A 61 32.04 -6.01 20.32
CA ALA A 61 30.86 -6.68 20.86
C ALA A 61 29.97 -5.75 21.70
N GLU A 62 30.58 -4.71 22.30
CA GLU A 62 29.88 -3.72 23.12
C GLU A 62 30.61 -2.37 23.02
N GLY A 63 29.86 -1.27 23.19
CA GLY A 63 30.46 0.07 23.20
C GLY A 63 29.43 1.17 22.98
N TRP A 64 29.91 2.40 22.78
CA TRP A 64 29.09 3.59 22.56
C TRP A 64 29.25 4.13 21.16
N ILE A 65 28.12 4.36 20.46
CA ILE A 65 28.09 5.03 19.18
C ILE A 65 27.20 6.29 19.23
N SER A 66 27.39 7.19 18.28
CA SER A 66 26.39 8.22 18.00
C SER A 66 25.37 7.68 17.01
N ILE A 67 24.09 7.86 17.31
CA ILE A 67 23.01 7.47 16.36
C ILE A 67 22.90 8.45 15.20
N LYS A 68 23.43 9.67 15.38
CA LYS A 68 23.41 10.73 14.38
C LYS A 68 24.65 11.62 14.46
N VAL A 69 25.17 12.07 13.32
CA VAL A 69 26.29 13.03 13.25
C VAL A 69 26.06 13.98 12.08
N SER A 70 26.07 15.29 12.37
CA SER A 70 25.89 16.37 11.35
C SER A 70 24.64 16.15 10.48
N GLY A 71 23.55 15.73 11.09
CA GLY A 71 22.28 15.50 10.40
C GLY A 71 22.17 14.14 9.67
N LYS A 72 23.26 13.36 9.56
CA LYS A 72 23.25 12.02 8.98
C LYS A 72 22.98 10.96 10.05
N GLU A 73 22.05 10.08 9.81
CA GLU A 73 21.78 8.92 10.66
C GLU A 73 22.91 7.89 10.53
N LEU A 74 23.38 7.38 11.66
CA LEU A 74 24.37 6.33 11.76
C LEU A 74 23.78 5.03 12.28
N ALA A 75 22.77 5.12 13.15
CA ALA A 75 21.98 3.99 13.61
C ALA A 75 20.50 4.40 13.67
N VAL A 76 19.64 3.49 13.30
CA VAL A 76 18.18 3.68 13.38
C VAL A 76 17.57 2.56 14.21
N PRO A 77 16.48 2.82 14.98
CA PRO A 77 15.78 1.74 15.66
C PRO A 77 15.41 0.66 14.64
N LYS A 78 15.79 -0.58 14.94
CA LYS A 78 15.31 -1.71 14.18
C LYS A 78 13.87 -1.95 14.64
N GLU A 79 12.95 -1.85 13.72
CA GLU A 79 11.59 -2.22 14.04
C GLU A 79 11.59 -3.70 14.41
N GLU A 80 11.09 -4.03 15.61
CA GLU A 80 10.82 -5.41 15.95
C GLU A 80 9.89 -5.94 14.86
N ASP A 81 10.30 -7.02 14.21
CA ASP A 81 9.38 -7.82 13.41
C ASP A 81 8.32 -8.30 14.42
N VAL A 82 7.24 -7.53 14.55
CA VAL A 82 6.05 -8.03 15.22
C VAL A 82 5.75 -9.33 14.50
N GLU A 83 5.74 -10.43 15.24
CA GLU A 83 5.47 -11.75 14.68
C GLU A 83 4.12 -11.66 13.94
N ILE A 84 4.19 -11.51 12.63
CA ILE A 84 3.01 -11.38 11.78
C ILE A 84 2.48 -12.78 11.61
N GLY A 85 1.44 -13.07 12.36
CA GLY A 85 0.71 -14.33 12.26
C GLY A 85 -0.34 -14.29 11.16
N PRO A 86 -0.81 -15.48 10.72
CA PRO A 86 -1.92 -15.59 9.79
C PRO A 86 -3.20 -15.01 10.39
N PRO A 87 -4.22 -14.74 9.56
CA PRO A 87 -5.56 -14.45 10.07
C PRO A 87 -6.09 -15.62 10.91
N GLY A 88 -7.04 -15.33 11.79
CA GLY A 88 -7.77 -16.32 12.55
C GLY A 88 -8.80 -17.08 11.71
N GLU A 89 -9.43 -18.10 12.29
CA GLU A 89 -10.54 -18.80 11.66
C GLU A 89 -11.71 -17.82 11.36
N ALA A 90 -12.52 -18.16 10.35
CA ALA A 90 -13.71 -17.39 10.02
C ALA A 90 -14.67 -17.31 11.22
N GLY A 91 -15.19 -16.13 11.50
CA GLY A 91 -16.07 -15.93 12.65
C GLY A 91 -16.59 -14.49 12.75
N PRO A 92 -17.53 -14.25 13.63
CA PRO A 92 -18.10 -12.93 13.86
C PRO A 92 -17.03 -11.98 14.40
N VAL A 93 -17.15 -10.71 14.02
CA VAL A 93 -16.34 -9.61 14.56
C VAL A 93 -17.27 -8.69 15.33
N GLU A 94 -16.88 -8.33 16.55
CA GLU A 94 -17.64 -7.39 17.36
C GLU A 94 -17.62 -6.00 16.70
N VAL A 95 -18.77 -5.33 16.73
CA VAL A 95 -18.93 -3.98 16.19
C VAL A 95 -18.24 -2.98 17.13
N ASP A 96 -17.38 -2.15 16.57
CA ASP A 96 -16.70 -1.07 17.26
C ASP A 96 -17.56 0.21 17.21
N GLU A 97 -18.39 0.42 18.21
CA GLU A 97 -19.31 1.56 18.26
C GLU A 97 -18.59 2.91 18.37
N ASP A 98 -17.39 2.96 18.94
CA ASP A 98 -16.62 4.22 19.00
C ASP A 98 -15.99 4.56 17.67
N LEU A 99 -15.47 3.55 16.95
CA LEU A 99 -15.01 3.71 15.57
C LEU A 99 -16.17 4.16 14.66
N LYS A 100 -17.34 3.53 14.80
CA LYS A 100 -18.54 3.87 14.05
C LYS A 100 -18.92 5.35 14.23
N LYS A 101 -19.01 5.83 15.43
CA LYS A 101 -19.28 7.26 15.72
C LYS A 101 -18.24 8.18 15.10
N LYS A 102 -16.96 7.80 15.11
CA LYS A 102 -15.88 8.58 14.47
C LYS A 102 -16.05 8.67 12.96
N ILE A 103 -16.32 7.54 12.30
CA ILE A 103 -16.53 7.50 10.85
C ILE A 103 -17.80 8.26 10.44
N GLU A 104 -18.90 8.11 11.18
CA GLU A 104 -20.14 8.86 10.94
C GLU A 104 -19.94 10.39 11.11
N ALA A 105 -19.18 10.80 12.13
CA ALA A 105 -18.84 12.21 12.35
C ALA A 105 -17.95 12.76 11.21
N GLU A 106 -17.02 11.96 10.69
CA GLU A 106 -16.22 12.36 9.54
C GLU A 106 -17.04 12.40 8.25
N HIS A 107 -17.90 11.39 8.02
CA HIS A 107 -18.84 11.40 6.91
C HIS A 107 -19.69 12.68 6.86
N ALA A 108 -20.21 13.10 8.01
CA ALA A 108 -21.02 14.34 8.09
C ALA A 108 -20.26 15.58 7.61
N LYS A 109 -18.92 15.61 7.77
CA LYS A 109 -18.06 16.74 7.32
C LYS A 109 -17.71 16.67 5.82
N ILE A 110 -17.59 15.47 5.26
CA ILE A 110 -17.01 15.28 3.92
C ILE A 110 -17.95 14.70 2.88
N LYS A 111 -19.17 14.25 3.24
CA LYS A 111 -20.14 13.66 2.29
C LYS A 111 -20.40 14.52 1.05
N ASP A 112 -20.47 15.85 1.23
CA ASP A 112 -20.71 16.79 0.14
C ASP A 112 -19.51 16.95 -0.80
N LYS A 113 -18.34 16.36 -0.44
CA LYS A 113 -17.14 16.32 -1.26
C LYS A 113 -17.02 15.03 -2.08
N PHE A 114 -18.00 14.14 -2.06
CA PHE A 114 -17.97 12.86 -2.78
C PHE A 114 -17.47 13.00 -4.23
N GLU A 115 -17.94 14.00 -4.98
CA GLU A 115 -17.53 14.23 -6.37
C GLU A 115 -16.10 14.74 -6.56
N LEU A 116 -15.39 15.09 -5.47
CA LEU A 116 -13.96 15.37 -5.51
C LEU A 116 -13.15 14.09 -5.46
N TYR A 117 -13.62 13.10 -4.67
CA TYR A 117 -12.98 11.78 -4.55
C TYR A 117 -13.40 10.83 -5.67
N VAL A 118 -14.58 11.01 -6.24
CA VAL A 118 -15.15 10.17 -7.30
C VAL A 118 -15.57 11.08 -8.46
N PRO A 119 -14.62 11.49 -9.31
CA PRO A 119 -14.90 12.38 -10.43
C PRO A 119 -15.94 11.80 -11.39
N LYS A 120 -16.85 12.65 -11.84
CA LYS A 120 -17.86 12.27 -12.84
C LYS A 120 -17.27 12.28 -14.25
N TYR A 121 -17.35 11.13 -14.93
CA TYR A 121 -17.16 11.04 -16.36
C TYR A 121 -18.47 11.28 -17.10
N LYS A 122 -18.41 11.63 -18.38
CA LYS A 122 -19.61 11.93 -19.20
C LYS A 122 -20.65 10.81 -19.21
N PHE A 123 -20.21 9.54 -19.05
CA PHE A 123 -21.09 8.38 -19.03
C PHE A 123 -21.44 7.89 -17.61
N LEU A 124 -20.74 8.38 -16.58
CA LEU A 124 -21.04 8.04 -15.20
C LEU A 124 -22.11 8.98 -14.65
N LYS A 125 -23.18 8.41 -14.14
CA LYS A 125 -24.28 9.15 -13.50
C LYS A 125 -24.37 8.71 -12.04
N TYR A 126 -24.33 9.66 -11.13
CA TYR A 126 -24.50 9.42 -9.70
C TYR A 126 -25.63 10.30 -9.15
N PRO A 127 -26.49 9.74 -8.27
CA PRO A 127 -26.75 8.31 -8.12
C PRO A 127 -27.53 7.76 -9.32
N LEU A 128 -27.35 6.47 -9.62
CA LEU A 128 -28.20 5.76 -10.58
C LEU A 128 -29.50 5.36 -9.89
N ALA A 129 -30.65 5.73 -10.47
CA ALA A 129 -31.97 5.36 -9.93
C ALA A 129 -32.12 3.82 -9.84
N ASP A 130 -31.68 3.12 -10.89
CA ASP A 130 -31.76 1.66 -11.01
C ASP A 130 -30.44 0.95 -10.72
N CYS A 131 -29.60 1.49 -9.85
CA CYS A 131 -28.34 0.85 -9.50
C CYS A 131 -28.58 -0.54 -8.91
N LYS A 132 -28.07 -1.57 -9.58
CA LYS A 132 -28.09 -2.95 -9.10
C LYS A 132 -26.83 -3.33 -8.33
N MET A 133 -25.69 -2.79 -8.74
CA MET A 133 -24.39 -3.14 -8.17
C MET A 133 -23.46 -1.94 -8.18
N ARG A 134 -22.56 -1.88 -7.19
CA ARG A 134 -21.44 -0.93 -7.16
C ARG A 134 -20.11 -1.66 -7.34
N ILE A 135 -19.11 -0.95 -7.87
CA ILE A 135 -17.73 -1.42 -7.93
C ILE A 135 -16.84 -0.31 -7.38
N PHE A 136 -16.28 -0.56 -6.21
CA PHE A 136 -15.30 0.35 -5.60
C PHE A 136 -13.90 0.01 -6.12
N CYS A 137 -13.18 1.00 -6.65
CA CYS A 137 -11.87 0.82 -7.25
C CYS A 137 -10.82 1.66 -6.51
N PHE A 138 -9.68 1.02 -6.19
CA PHE A 138 -8.55 1.61 -5.48
C PHE A 138 -7.30 1.52 -6.35
N HIS A 139 -6.75 2.66 -6.74
CA HIS A 139 -5.65 2.73 -7.70
C HIS A 139 -4.26 2.46 -7.10
N ASN A 140 -3.28 2.22 -7.97
CA ASN A 140 -1.87 2.05 -7.62
C ASN A 140 -1.19 3.37 -7.23
N ALA A 141 0.00 3.28 -6.61
CA ALA A 141 0.83 4.44 -6.29
C ALA A 141 1.15 5.28 -7.53
N GLY A 142 1.20 6.60 -7.37
CA GLY A 142 1.47 7.54 -8.45
C GLY A 142 0.38 7.65 -9.51
N SER A 143 -0.81 7.11 -9.26
CA SER A 143 -1.91 7.08 -10.19
C SER A 143 -3.14 7.82 -9.66
N ALA A 144 -4.23 7.73 -10.37
CA ALA A 144 -5.52 8.30 -10.04
C ALA A 144 -6.64 7.33 -10.47
N GLU A 145 -7.89 7.67 -10.15
CA GLU A 145 -9.07 6.91 -10.55
C GLU A 145 -9.14 6.64 -12.08
N SER A 146 -8.51 7.50 -12.87
CA SER A 146 -8.51 7.43 -14.35
C SER A 146 -7.93 6.14 -14.92
N VAL A 147 -7.14 5.37 -14.17
CA VAL A 147 -6.69 4.04 -14.60
C VAL A 147 -7.87 3.09 -14.81
N TYR A 148 -8.94 3.25 -14.04
CA TYR A 148 -10.17 2.47 -14.16
C TYR A 148 -11.21 3.11 -15.07
N THR A 149 -11.36 4.43 -14.98
CA THR A 149 -12.44 5.18 -15.63
C THR A 149 -12.08 5.70 -17.02
N GLY A 150 -10.83 5.47 -17.46
CA GLY A 150 -10.38 5.82 -18.80
C GLY A 150 -11.33 5.25 -19.87
N PRO A 151 -11.66 6.02 -20.92
CA PRO A 151 -12.64 5.63 -21.93
C PRO A 151 -12.16 4.46 -22.80
N LYS A 152 -13.11 3.77 -23.43
CA LYS A 152 -12.84 2.68 -24.40
C LYS A 152 -12.06 1.51 -23.78
N THR A 153 -12.45 1.13 -22.58
CA THR A 153 -11.96 -0.11 -21.96
C THR A 153 -13.11 -1.10 -21.83
N PRO A 154 -12.86 -2.42 -21.82
CA PRO A 154 -13.91 -3.41 -21.57
C PRO A 154 -14.72 -3.12 -20.30
N PHE A 155 -14.08 -2.57 -19.27
CA PHE A 155 -14.75 -2.23 -18.01
C PHE A 155 -15.72 -1.04 -18.18
N THR A 156 -15.25 0.08 -18.74
CA THR A 156 -16.09 1.26 -18.95
C THR A 156 -17.19 1.00 -19.97
N ASP A 157 -16.93 0.17 -20.98
CA ASP A 157 -17.94 -0.22 -21.96
C ASP A 157 -19.02 -1.08 -21.29
N TRP A 158 -18.64 -2.08 -20.48
CA TRP A 158 -19.60 -2.90 -19.71
C TRP A 158 -20.47 -2.07 -18.76
N VAL A 159 -19.86 -1.18 -17.97
CA VAL A 159 -20.58 -0.28 -17.05
C VAL A 159 -21.58 0.58 -17.82
N LYS A 160 -21.17 1.13 -18.97
CA LYS A 160 -22.02 1.98 -19.82
C LYS A 160 -23.15 1.20 -20.46
N GLU A 161 -22.87 0.03 -21.04
CA GLU A 161 -23.85 -0.84 -21.70
C GLU A 161 -24.89 -1.35 -20.70
N THR A 162 -24.45 -1.74 -19.52
CA THR A 162 -25.32 -2.21 -18.45
C THR A 162 -26.23 -1.11 -17.94
N GLY A 163 -25.70 0.11 -17.74
CA GLY A 163 -26.44 1.27 -17.23
C GLY A 163 -26.99 1.11 -15.80
N LYS A 164 -26.60 0.04 -15.08
CA LYS A 164 -27.08 -0.31 -13.74
C LYS A 164 -25.94 -0.55 -12.73
N ILE A 165 -24.73 -0.17 -13.12
CA ILE A 165 -23.53 -0.28 -12.27
C ILE A 165 -23.03 1.12 -11.95
N GLU A 166 -22.89 1.42 -10.65
CA GLU A 166 -22.15 2.60 -10.20
C GLU A 166 -20.68 2.21 -10.02
N MET A 167 -19.82 2.74 -10.89
CA MET A 167 -18.35 2.63 -10.75
C MET A 167 -17.88 3.75 -9.81
N ILE A 168 -17.37 3.40 -8.65
CA ILE A 168 -16.86 4.30 -7.62
C ILE A 168 -15.35 4.14 -7.55
N ALA A 169 -14.64 4.75 -8.49
CA ALA A 169 -13.19 4.78 -8.51
C ALA A 169 -12.72 5.98 -7.68
N LEU A 170 -11.99 5.69 -6.61
CA LEU A 170 -11.61 6.66 -5.59
C LEU A 170 -10.26 7.26 -5.90
N ASP A 171 -10.19 8.60 -5.90
CA ASP A 171 -8.93 9.35 -5.85
C ASP A 171 -8.44 9.46 -4.41
N PHE A 172 -7.13 9.30 -4.23
CA PHE A 172 -6.51 9.62 -2.95
C PHE A 172 -6.21 11.12 -2.87
N PRO A 173 -6.30 11.76 -1.69
CA PRO A 173 -5.96 13.17 -1.51
C PRO A 173 -4.56 13.53 -2.04
N GLY A 174 -4.43 14.75 -2.57
CA GLY A 174 -3.19 15.29 -3.11
C GLY A 174 -3.02 15.16 -4.62
N ARG A 175 -4.10 14.78 -5.35
CA ARG A 175 -4.10 14.68 -6.83
C ARG A 175 -5.41 15.19 -7.44
N ASP A 176 -5.43 15.44 -8.72
CA ASP A 176 -6.58 15.87 -9.52
C ASP A 176 -7.43 16.97 -8.83
N LYS A 177 -8.71 16.73 -8.58
CA LYS A 177 -9.59 17.66 -7.88
C LYS A 177 -9.22 17.85 -6.40
N LEU A 178 -8.50 16.89 -5.81
CA LEU A 178 -8.00 16.92 -4.45
C LEU A 178 -6.53 17.39 -4.35
N ASN A 179 -5.98 18.04 -5.36
CA ASN A 179 -4.56 18.42 -5.43
C ASN A 179 -4.10 19.35 -4.28
N LYS A 180 -5.02 20.09 -3.67
CA LYS A 180 -4.75 20.95 -2.50
C LYS A 180 -4.97 20.25 -1.15
N ALA A 181 -5.54 19.05 -1.17
CA ALA A 181 -5.73 18.27 0.05
C ALA A 181 -4.40 17.68 0.52
N THR A 182 -4.26 17.52 1.84
CA THR A 182 -3.09 16.89 2.43
C THR A 182 -2.98 15.44 1.97
N LYS A 183 -1.80 15.07 1.46
CA LYS A 183 -1.50 13.68 1.09
C LYS A 183 -1.40 12.82 2.33
N HIS A 184 -1.99 11.64 2.29
CA HIS A 184 -1.78 10.63 3.31
C HIS A 184 -0.46 9.89 3.07
N THR A 185 0.23 9.57 4.14
CA THR A 185 1.45 8.76 4.14
C THR A 185 1.27 7.44 4.90
N THR A 186 0.07 7.20 5.42
CA THR A 186 -0.29 5.94 6.10
C THR A 186 -1.68 5.49 5.65
N ILE A 187 -1.87 4.17 5.52
CA ILE A 187 -3.18 3.60 5.17
C ILE A 187 -4.18 3.78 6.32
N GLU A 188 -3.70 3.79 7.56
CA GLU A 188 -4.50 4.01 8.77
C GLU A 188 -5.20 5.39 8.79
N THR A 189 -4.67 6.37 8.09
CA THR A 189 -5.34 7.68 7.93
C THR A 189 -6.13 7.79 6.64
N LEU A 190 -5.70 7.11 5.57
CA LEU A 190 -6.34 7.15 4.26
C LEU A 190 -7.64 6.34 4.22
N ALA A 191 -7.60 5.08 4.66
CA ALA A 191 -8.75 4.18 4.55
C ALA A 191 -10.01 4.68 5.30
N PRO A 192 -9.90 5.24 6.53
CA PRO A 192 -11.04 5.85 7.21
C PRO A 192 -11.66 7.04 6.46
N GLU A 193 -10.83 7.90 5.84
CA GLU A 193 -11.33 9.03 5.05
C GLU A 193 -12.07 8.56 3.79
N LEU A 194 -11.50 7.58 3.06
CA LEU A 194 -12.17 6.99 1.90
C LEU A 194 -13.46 6.25 2.28
N LEU A 195 -13.52 5.62 3.45
CA LEU A 195 -14.75 5.02 3.95
C LEU A 195 -15.78 6.10 4.31
N ALA A 196 -15.35 7.13 5.01
CA ALA A 196 -16.24 8.21 5.41
C ALA A 196 -16.89 8.90 4.19
N VAL A 197 -16.15 9.14 3.12
CA VAL A 197 -16.73 9.74 1.89
C VAL A 197 -17.75 8.84 1.19
N CYS A 198 -17.62 7.51 1.35
CA CYS A 198 -18.49 6.52 0.71
C CYS A 198 -19.51 5.86 1.65
N LEU A 199 -19.62 6.31 2.91
CA LEU A 199 -20.38 5.60 3.94
C LEU A 199 -21.81 5.32 3.54
N ASP A 200 -22.51 6.29 2.97
CA ASP A 200 -23.89 6.16 2.47
C ASP A 200 -24.03 5.14 1.33
N LYS A 201 -22.97 4.94 0.53
CA LYS A 201 -22.93 3.99 -0.58
C LYS A 201 -22.63 2.56 -0.12
N VAL A 202 -22.01 2.39 1.03
CA VAL A 202 -21.72 1.07 1.61
C VAL A 202 -22.86 0.61 2.50
N SER A 203 -23.51 1.54 3.22
CA SER A 203 -24.54 1.25 4.21
C SER A 203 -25.96 1.05 3.65
N ASP A 204 -26.22 1.41 2.38
CA ASP A 204 -27.58 1.32 1.79
C ASP A 204 -28.01 -0.10 1.37
N GLY A 205 -27.17 -1.10 1.61
CA GLY A 205 -27.46 -2.52 1.38
C GLY A 205 -27.34 -2.97 -0.08
N LYS A 206 -26.98 -2.10 -1.03
CA LYS A 206 -26.78 -2.51 -2.42
C LYS A 206 -25.55 -3.42 -2.55
N PRO A 207 -25.63 -4.51 -3.33
CA PRO A 207 -24.49 -5.37 -3.60
C PRO A 207 -23.32 -4.60 -4.22
N TYR A 208 -22.10 -4.97 -3.83
CA TYR A 208 -20.92 -4.33 -4.40
C TYR A 208 -19.73 -5.29 -4.54
N LEU A 209 -18.82 -4.92 -5.43
CA LEU A 209 -17.51 -5.53 -5.62
C LEU A 209 -16.42 -4.51 -5.24
N VAL A 210 -15.24 -5.02 -4.94
CA VAL A 210 -14.05 -4.19 -4.68
C VAL A 210 -12.94 -4.60 -5.64
N TRP A 211 -12.25 -3.62 -6.21
CA TRP A 211 -11.10 -3.85 -7.09
C TRP A 211 -9.95 -2.95 -6.70
N GLY A 212 -8.86 -3.56 -6.22
CA GLY A 212 -7.61 -2.91 -5.90
C GLY A 212 -6.47 -3.38 -6.80
N HIS A 213 -5.53 -2.50 -7.09
CA HIS A 213 -4.28 -2.82 -7.79
C HIS A 213 -3.10 -2.23 -7.04
N SER A 214 -2.01 -3.00 -6.88
CA SER A 214 -0.82 -2.53 -6.15
C SER A 214 -1.17 -2.11 -4.72
N VAL A 215 -0.63 -0.97 -4.23
CA VAL A 215 -0.97 -0.43 -2.89
C VAL A 215 -2.48 -0.27 -2.68
N GLY A 216 -3.24 -0.05 -3.76
CA GLY A 216 -4.71 0.00 -3.69
C GLY A 216 -5.33 -1.27 -3.11
N THR A 217 -4.66 -2.42 -3.18
CA THR A 217 -5.12 -3.66 -2.54
C THR A 217 -5.06 -3.59 -1.01
N TRP A 218 -3.99 -2.97 -0.47
CA TRP A 218 -3.85 -2.80 0.99
C TRP A 218 -4.78 -1.71 1.52
N VAL A 219 -4.97 -0.64 0.74
CA VAL A 219 -5.98 0.38 1.07
C VAL A 219 -7.38 -0.24 1.09
N ALA A 220 -7.72 -1.06 0.07
CA ALA A 220 -8.98 -1.80 0.03
C ALA A 220 -9.11 -2.79 1.20
N PHE A 221 -8.04 -3.49 1.57
CA PHE A 221 -8.04 -4.41 2.70
C PHE A 221 -8.35 -3.68 4.02
N GLU A 222 -7.66 -2.59 4.34
CA GLU A 222 -7.93 -1.81 5.55
C GLU A 222 -9.34 -1.20 5.52
N TRP A 223 -9.79 -0.74 4.37
CA TRP A 223 -11.15 -0.26 4.17
C TRP A 223 -12.19 -1.35 4.45
N LEU A 224 -11.96 -2.61 4.04
CA LEU A 224 -12.82 -3.77 4.34
C LEU A 224 -12.77 -4.16 5.83
N ILE A 225 -11.62 -4.10 6.47
CA ILE A 225 -11.51 -4.29 7.92
C ILE A 225 -12.36 -3.27 8.68
N LEU A 226 -12.33 -2.01 8.27
CA LEU A 226 -13.16 -0.96 8.86
C LEU A 226 -14.66 -1.26 8.65
N ILE A 227 -15.09 -1.56 7.43
CA ILE A 227 -16.49 -1.91 7.10
C ILE A 227 -16.98 -3.02 8.02
N ARG A 228 -16.20 -4.09 8.18
CA ARG A 228 -16.54 -5.21 9.05
C ARG A 228 -16.64 -4.79 10.52
N LYS A 229 -15.73 -3.96 11.02
CA LYS A 229 -15.78 -3.40 12.38
C LYS A 229 -16.98 -2.48 12.62
N LEU A 230 -17.50 -1.86 11.58
CA LEU A 230 -18.73 -1.06 11.66
C LEU A 230 -20.02 -1.89 11.55
N GLY A 231 -19.91 -3.20 11.31
CA GLY A 231 -21.07 -4.08 11.09
C GLY A 231 -21.82 -3.77 9.79
N LEU A 232 -21.15 -3.17 8.79
CA LEU A 232 -21.73 -2.83 7.50
C LEU A 232 -21.72 -4.02 6.53
N PRO A 233 -22.58 -4.01 5.49
CA PRO A 233 -22.60 -5.06 4.47
C PRO A 233 -21.23 -5.28 3.84
N MET A 234 -20.83 -6.55 3.71
CA MET A 234 -19.57 -6.93 3.06
C MET A 234 -19.75 -7.13 1.55
N PRO A 235 -18.68 -7.04 0.74
CA PRO A 235 -18.78 -7.19 -0.72
C PRO A 235 -19.17 -8.59 -1.14
N LYS A 236 -19.67 -8.73 -2.37
CA LYS A 236 -19.94 -10.03 -3.00
C LYS A 236 -18.64 -10.76 -3.40
N ALA A 237 -17.60 -10.02 -3.74
CA ALA A 237 -16.25 -10.51 -4.03
C ALA A 237 -15.26 -9.34 -4.08
N VAL A 238 -13.97 -9.66 -4.00
CA VAL A 238 -12.90 -8.69 -4.16
C VAL A 238 -11.87 -9.16 -5.20
N PHE A 239 -11.28 -8.19 -5.90
CA PHE A 239 -10.23 -8.36 -6.91
C PHE A 239 -8.99 -7.60 -6.45
N LEU A 240 -7.98 -8.32 -5.95
CA LEU A 240 -6.79 -7.75 -5.30
C LEU A 240 -5.56 -8.13 -6.11
N ASN A 241 -5.15 -7.28 -7.04
CA ASN A 241 -4.22 -7.65 -8.10
C ASN A 241 -2.85 -6.99 -7.95
N ALA A 242 -1.81 -7.72 -8.35
CA ALA A 242 -0.43 -7.27 -8.45
C ALA A 242 0.19 -6.73 -7.15
N PHE A 243 -0.25 -7.24 -5.98
CA PHE A 243 0.36 -6.89 -4.70
C PHE A 243 0.13 -8.02 -3.68
N PRO A 244 1.13 -8.32 -2.81
CA PRO A 244 1.01 -9.38 -1.82
C PRO A 244 -0.05 -9.08 -0.77
N ALA A 245 -0.44 -10.09 0.00
CA ALA A 245 -1.29 -9.85 1.16
C ALA A 245 -0.54 -9.04 2.24
N PRO A 246 -1.25 -8.18 3.00
CA PRO A 246 -0.61 -7.22 3.90
C PRO A 246 0.09 -7.85 5.11
N HIS A 247 -0.19 -9.12 5.41
CA HIS A 247 0.49 -9.89 6.47
C HIS A 247 1.84 -10.47 6.01
N MET A 248 2.31 -10.13 4.81
CA MET A 248 3.66 -10.49 4.39
C MET A 248 4.70 -9.87 5.33
N PRO A 249 5.62 -10.66 5.89
CA PRO A 249 6.67 -10.16 6.78
C PRO A 249 7.47 -9.03 6.15
N VAL A 250 7.85 -8.04 6.94
CA VAL A 250 8.62 -6.88 6.45
C VAL A 250 9.95 -7.33 5.82
N SER A 251 10.59 -8.36 6.38
CA SER A 251 11.83 -8.94 5.86
C SER A 251 11.69 -9.59 4.47
N MET A 252 10.48 -9.94 4.04
CA MET A 252 10.21 -10.52 2.72
C MET A 252 9.83 -9.46 1.67
N ARG A 253 9.62 -8.20 2.06
CA ARG A 253 9.24 -7.14 1.14
C ARG A 253 10.43 -6.77 0.25
N PRO A 254 10.33 -6.90 -1.08
CA PRO A 254 11.47 -6.74 -1.98
C PRO A 254 11.80 -5.27 -2.32
N TRP A 255 10.89 -4.34 -2.02
CA TRP A 255 11.02 -2.92 -2.33
C TRP A 255 11.76 -2.14 -1.24
N HIS A 256 12.30 -0.97 -1.59
CA HIS A 256 12.99 -0.10 -0.67
C HIS A 256 12.05 0.89 0.02
N ARG A 257 12.42 1.34 1.22
CA ARG A 257 11.69 2.40 1.93
C ARG A 257 11.99 3.75 1.30
N SER A 258 10.97 4.39 0.75
CA SER A 258 11.08 5.66 0.00
C SER A 258 11.65 6.82 0.82
N LYS A 259 11.44 6.82 2.14
CA LYS A 259 12.06 7.82 3.06
C LYS A 259 13.58 7.76 3.08
N LYS A 260 14.17 6.60 2.81
CA LYS A 260 15.62 6.38 2.82
C LYS A 260 16.27 6.66 1.46
N LEU A 261 15.46 6.85 0.40
CA LEU A 261 15.94 7.06 -0.96
C LEU A 261 16.16 8.55 -1.26
N SER A 262 17.24 8.86 -1.98
CA SER A 262 17.41 10.14 -2.65
C SER A 262 16.33 10.36 -3.73
N ASP A 263 16.22 11.54 -4.30
CA ASP A 263 15.28 11.81 -5.40
C ASP A 263 15.57 10.94 -6.62
N ASP A 264 16.84 10.72 -6.95
CA ASP A 264 17.23 9.78 -8.00
C ASP A 264 16.98 8.34 -7.61
N GLY A 265 17.18 7.98 -6.34
CA GLY A 265 16.83 6.65 -5.82
C GLY A 265 15.33 6.33 -5.94
N VAL A 266 14.45 7.32 -5.82
CA VAL A 266 13.01 7.12 -6.08
C VAL A 266 12.75 6.87 -7.57
N LYS A 267 13.48 7.51 -8.50
CA LYS A 267 13.38 7.19 -9.94
C LYS A 267 13.82 5.75 -10.23
N GLU A 268 14.93 5.33 -9.62
CA GLU A 268 15.44 3.96 -9.78
C GLU A 268 14.44 2.94 -9.22
N GLU A 269 13.84 3.22 -8.06
CA GLU A 269 12.79 2.38 -7.49
C GLU A 269 11.59 2.25 -8.43
N LEU A 270 11.08 3.36 -8.98
CA LEU A 270 10.01 3.35 -9.98
C LEU A 270 10.37 2.51 -11.20
N MET A 271 11.58 2.69 -11.74
CA MET A 271 12.09 1.89 -12.87
C MET A 271 12.09 0.40 -12.55
N SER A 272 12.37 0.03 -11.30
CA SER A 272 12.38 -1.36 -10.85
C SER A 272 10.98 -1.97 -10.78
N TRP A 273 9.95 -1.18 -10.48
CA TRP A 273 8.56 -1.65 -10.48
C TRP A 273 8.07 -2.06 -11.87
N ASP A 274 8.31 -1.25 -12.91
CA ASP A 274 7.95 -1.59 -14.29
C ASP A 274 8.83 -0.84 -15.30
N SER A 275 9.99 -1.40 -15.61
CA SER A 275 10.91 -0.81 -16.58
C SER A 275 10.29 -0.63 -17.96
N GLY A 276 9.41 -1.55 -18.39
CA GLY A 276 8.73 -1.47 -19.68
C GLY A 276 7.82 -0.25 -19.78
N HIS A 277 7.14 0.11 -18.71
CA HIS A 277 6.33 1.34 -18.64
C HIS A 277 7.22 2.59 -18.66
N PHE A 278 8.18 2.68 -17.75
CA PHE A 278 8.96 3.90 -17.52
C PHE A 278 10.06 4.18 -18.56
N THR A 279 10.47 3.21 -19.37
CA THR A 279 11.28 3.44 -20.58
C THR A 279 10.43 3.77 -21.80
N GLY A 280 9.13 3.49 -21.76
CA GLY A 280 8.14 3.77 -22.79
C GLY A 280 7.31 5.02 -22.52
N ALA A 281 6.00 4.87 -22.54
CA ALA A 281 5.04 5.97 -22.38
C ALA A 281 5.13 6.69 -21.02
N GLY A 282 5.51 5.99 -19.96
CA GLY A 282 5.68 6.54 -18.60
C GLY A 282 6.93 7.40 -18.41
N LYS A 283 7.85 7.44 -19.38
CA LYS A 283 9.08 8.23 -19.28
C LYS A 283 8.83 9.71 -18.98
N VAL A 284 7.75 10.26 -19.49
CA VAL A 284 7.34 11.67 -19.28
C VAL A 284 7.18 12.04 -17.80
N VAL A 285 6.97 11.07 -16.91
CA VAL A 285 6.88 11.29 -15.46
C VAL A 285 8.17 11.88 -14.90
N PHE A 286 9.32 11.60 -15.52
CA PHE A 286 10.64 12.06 -15.08
C PHE A 286 11.06 13.40 -15.66
N ASP A 287 10.23 14.03 -16.53
CA ASP A 287 10.54 15.31 -17.13
C ASP A 287 10.39 16.45 -16.12
N GLU A 288 11.38 17.34 -16.11
CA GLU A 288 11.38 18.54 -15.26
C GLU A 288 10.58 19.69 -15.91
N PRO A 289 9.91 20.55 -15.14
CA PRO A 289 9.86 20.57 -13.66
C PRO A 289 8.81 19.59 -13.06
N GLY A 290 7.99 18.96 -13.87
CA GLY A 290 6.88 18.12 -13.41
C GLY A 290 7.28 17.03 -12.43
N TRP A 291 8.47 16.42 -12.62
CA TRP A 291 8.99 15.44 -11.69
C TRP A 291 9.09 16.00 -10.27
N LYS A 292 9.85 17.07 -10.07
CA LYS A 292 10.08 17.64 -8.72
C LYS A 292 8.84 18.23 -8.09
N ASP A 293 8.03 18.92 -8.89
CA ASP A 293 6.92 19.72 -8.37
C ASP A 293 5.65 18.91 -8.14
N THR A 294 5.47 17.80 -8.87
CA THR A 294 4.23 17.05 -8.88
C THR A 294 4.44 15.56 -8.57
N TRP A 295 5.25 14.88 -9.41
CA TRP A 295 5.34 13.43 -9.33
C TRP A 295 6.10 12.94 -8.11
N LEU A 296 7.28 13.46 -7.83
CA LEU A 296 8.11 13.03 -6.71
C LEU A 296 7.42 13.20 -5.35
N PRO A 297 6.78 14.36 -5.02
CA PRO A 297 6.06 14.48 -3.76
C PRO A 297 4.86 13.55 -3.64
N MET A 298 4.18 13.23 -4.75
CA MET A 298 3.08 12.29 -4.78
C MET A 298 3.59 10.86 -4.60
N MET A 299 4.62 10.46 -5.34
CA MET A 299 5.22 9.14 -5.25
C MET A 299 5.76 8.84 -3.85
N ARG A 300 6.46 9.81 -3.22
CA ARG A 300 6.95 9.64 -1.86
C ARG A 300 5.82 9.43 -0.85
N ALA A 301 4.69 10.12 -0.99
CA ALA A 301 3.55 9.92 -0.11
C ALA A 301 2.89 8.54 -0.35
N ASP A 302 2.65 8.19 -1.61
CA ASP A 302 2.00 6.92 -1.96
C ASP A 302 2.88 5.70 -1.61
N PHE A 303 4.19 5.80 -1.78
CA PHE A 303 5.11 4.72 -1.40
C PHE A 303 5.12 4.50 0.10
N GLN A 304 5.06 5.56 0.91
CA GLN A 304 4.98 5.44 2.36
C GLN A 304 3.72 4.69 2.82
N LEU A 305 2.63 4.69 2.03
CA LEU A 305 1.44 3.91 2.36
C LEU A 305 1.76 2.41 2.55
N TYR A 306 2.69 1.86 1.77
CA TYR A 306 3.00 0.44 1.84
C TYR A 306 4.39 0.14 2.43
N ASP A 307 5.39 0.99 2.21
CA ASP A 307 6.73 0.72 2.68
C ASP A 307 6.90 0.97 4.20
N GLU A 308 6.05 1.82 4.78
CA GLU A 308 5.96 2.10 6.22
C GLU A 308 4.75 1.39 6.89
N TYR A 309 4.00 0.60 6.14
CA TYR A 309 2.81 -0.07 6.67
C TYR A 309 3.17 -1.14 7.69
N LYS A 310 2.49 -1.08 8.84
CA LYS A 310 2.60 -2.04 9.94
C LYS A 310 1.31 -2.87 10.03
N PHE A 311 1.42 -4.15 9.75
CA PHE A 311 0.29 -5.05 9.87
C PHE A 311 -0.13 -5.22 11.34
N LYS A 312 -1.44 -5.14 11.63
CA LYS A 312 -1.99 -5.16 12.99
C LYS A 312 -3.15 -6.15 13.17
N HIS A 313 -3.35 -7.04 12.21
CA HIS A 313 -4.54 -7.89 12.15
C HIS A 313 -4.22 -9.38 12.34
N THR A 314 -3.14 -9.72 13.04
CA THR A 314 -2.82 -11.10 13.44
C THR A 314 -3.99 -11.70 14.22
N GLY A 315 -4.44 -12.89 13.86
CA GLY A 315 -5.56 -13.57 14.50
C GLY A 315 -6.94 -12.98 14.23
N VAL A 316 -7.05 -11.90 13.46
CA VAL A 316 -8.35 -11.35 13.03
C VAL A 316 -9.03 -12.35 12.09
N PRO A 317 -10.34 -12.65 12.26
CA PRO A 317 -11.05 -13.63 11.44
C PRO A 317 -10.92 -13.36 9.93
N LYS A 318 -10.82 -14.44 9.14
CA LYS A 318 -10.89 -14.39 7.68
C LYS A 318 -12.20 -13.76 7.21
N PHE A 319 -12.19 -13.24 6.00
CA PHE A 319 -13.41 -12.86 5.31
C PHE A 319 -14.17 -14.13 4.83
N ASP A 320 -15.46 -14.00 4.60
CA ASP A 320 -16.33 -15.08 4.11
C ASP A 320 -16.72 -14.93 2.63
N PHE A 321 -16.19 -13.92 1.95
CA PHE A 321 -16.45 -13.67 0.54
C PHE A 321 -15.28 -14.11 -0.35
N PRO A 322 -15.53 -14.34 -1.66
CA PRO A 322 -14.51 -14.70 -2.64
C PRO A 322 -13.39 -13.66 -2.79
N ILE A 323 -12.15 -14.12 -2.87
CA ILE A 323 -10.98 -13.30 -3.22
C ILE A 323 -10.37 -13.78 -4.53
N HIS A 324 -10.29 -12.88 -5.50
CA HIS A 324 -9.57 -13.03 -6.75
C HIS A 324 -8.28 -12.21 -6.66
N ALA A 325 -7.11 -12.88 -6.60
CA ALA A 325 -5.83 -12.18 -6.53
C ALA A 325 -4.92 -12.67 -7.66
N TRP A 326 -4.62 -11.76 -8.58
CA TRP A 326 -3.91 -12.09 -9.80
C TRP A 326 -2.52 -11.49 -9.82
N HIS A 327 -1.56 -12.22 -10.37
CA HIS A 327 -0.18 -11.77 -10.50
C HIS A 327 0.16 -11.44 -11.95
N MET A 328 1.11 -10.51 -12.09
CA MET A 328 1.64 -10.07 -13.38
C MET A 328 2.97 -10.79 -13.60
N GLU A 329 3.08 -11.65 -14.60
CA GLU A 329 4.29 -12.48 -14.79
C GLU A 329 5.54 -11.68 -15.19
N GLY A 330 5.34 -10.54 -15.85
CA GLY A 330 6.43 -9.63 -16.22
C GLY A 330 6.86 -8.67 -15.10
N GLU A 331 6.31 -8.82 -13.89
CA GLU A 331 6.61 -7.95 -12.76
C GLU A 331 7.93 -8.34 -12.08
N HIS A 332 8.68 -7.32 -11.63
CA HIS A 332 9.98 -7.54 -10.99
C HIS A 332 9.84 -7.95 -9.52
N PHE A 333 9.04 -7.25 -8.73
CA PHE A 333 8.97 -7.41 -7.28
C PHE A 333 7.99 -8.48 -6.82
N ASN A 334 6.74 -8.41 -7.22
CA ASN A 334 5.70 -9.29 -6.70
C ASN A 334 5.67 -10.61 -7.46
N LYS A 335 5.98 -11.69 -6.77
CA LYS A 335 5.98 -13.04 -7.32
C LYS A 335 4.67 -13.74 -7.01
N LYS A 336 4.41 -14.82 -7.72
CA LYS A 336 3.18 -15.61 -7.60
C LYS A 336 2.90 -16.04 -6.15
N ASP A 337 3.90 -16.56 -5.45
CA ASP A 337 3.80 -17.01 -4.08
C ASP A 337 3.41 -15.90 -3.10
N MET A 338 3.89 -14.68 -3.33
CA MET A 338 3.51 -13.50 -2.56
C MET A 338 2.02 -13.12 -2.77
N ILE A 339 1.53 -13.23 -3.99
CA ILE A 339 0.11 -12.99 -4.31
C ILE A 339 -0.78 -14.09 -3.73
N GLU A 340 -0.32 -15.33 -3.76
CA GLU A 340 -1.04 -16.48 -3.21
C GLU A 340 -1.29 -16.38 -1.69
N MET A 341 -0.54 -15.54 -0.97
CA MET A 341 -0.81 -15.26 0.46
C MET A 341 -2.21 -14.68 0.71
N TRP A 342 -2.86 -14.07 -0.28
CA TRP A 342 -4.26 -13.62 -0.14
C TRP A 342 -5.24 -14.77 0.14
N LYS A 343 -4.89 -16.01 -0.20
CA LYS A 343 -5.65 -17.20 0.13
C LYS A 343 -5.92 -17.35 1.64
N ASP A 344 -5.00 -16.88 2.46
CA ASP A 344 -5.12 -16.94 3.90
C ASP A 344 -6.26 -16.07 4.44
N TRP A 345 -6.67 -15.05 3.68
CA TRP A 345 -7.66 -14.07 4.08
C TRP A 345 -9.10 -14.40 3.73
N THR A 346 -9.37 -15.55 3.10
CA THR A 346 -10.74 -15.94 2.80
C THR A 346 -11.04 -17.37 3.25
N SER A 347 -12.25 -17.58 3.77
CA SER A 347 -12.88 -18.89 3.91
C SER A 347 -13.85 -19.17 2.75
N GLY A 348 -14.10 -18.18 1.90
CA GLY A 348 -14.85 -18.32 0.67
C GLY A 348 -14.02 -18.90 -0.48
N THR A 349 -14.46 -18.66 -1.70
CA THR A 349 -13.74 -19.12 -2.89
C THR A 349 -12.45 -18.32 -3.08
N TRP A 350 -11.37 -19.01 -3.38
CA TRP A 350 -10.09 -18.44 -3.78
C TRP A 350 -9.85 -18.68 -5.27
N ASP A 351 -9.42 -17.64 -5.97
CA ASP A 351 -9.01 -17.74 -7.36
C ASP A 351 -7.75 -16.91 -7.63
N THR A 352 -6.85 -17.47 -8.42
CA THR A 352 -5.63 -16.79 -8.87
C THR A 352 -5.47 -16.95 -10.37
N CYS A 353 -4.93 -15.92 -11.01
CA CYS A 353 -4.66 -15.92 -12.44
C CYS A 353 -3.31 -15.29 -12.73
N ALA A 354 -2.56 -15.91 -13.62
CA ALA A 354 -1.35 -15.35 -14.20
C ALA A 354 -1.72 -14.46 -15.41
N MET A 355 -1.28 -13.22 -15.38
CA MET A 355 -1.38 -12.30 -16.52
C MET A 355 -0.05 -12.30 -17.26
N GLU A 356 0.02 -13.14 -18.31
CA GLU A 356 1.24 -13.42 -19.06
C GLU A 356 1.87 -12.13 -19.62
N LYS A 357 3.18 -12.01 -19.50
CA LYS A 357 4.00 -10.90 -20.03
C LYS A 357 3.66 -9.50 -19.51
N MET A 358 2.65 -9.34 -18.68
CA MET A 358 2.26 -8.04 -18.14
C MET A 358 3.17 -7.66 -16.98
N GLY A 359 3.65 -6.42 -16.98
CA GLY A 359 4.31 -5.80 -15.83
C GLY A 359 3.30 -5.09 -14.92
N HIS A 360 3.81 -4.53 -13.84
CA HIS A 360 3.03 -3.89 -12.78
C HIS A 360 2.07 -2.80 -13.28
N LEU A 361 2.53 -1.97 -14.21
CA LEU A 361 1.78 -0.85 -14.80
C LEU A 361 1.44 -1.07 -16.28
N THR A 362 2.19 -1.89 -17.00
CA THR A 362 1.91 -2.13 -18.43
C THR A 362 0.53 -2.74 -18.66
N CYS A 363 -0.04 -3.44 -17.67
CA CYS A 363 -1.44 -3.90 -17.70
C CYS A 363 -2.47 -2.75 -17.83
N PHE A 364 -2.11 -1.51 -17.44
CA PHE A 364 -2.97 -0.33 -17.60
C PHE A 364 -2.59 0.55 -18.80
N TYR A 365 -1.32 0.59 -19.17
CA TYR A 365 -0.80 1.59 -20.10
C TYR A 365 -0.42 1.04 -21.47
N ASN A 366 -0.13 -0.26 -21.60
CA ASN A 366 0.00 -0.90 -22.90
C ASN A 366 -1.41 -1.22 -23.44
N PRO A 367 -1.81 -0.74 -24.63
CA PRO A 367 -3.18 -0.90 -25.13
C PRO A 367 -3.65 -2.35 -25.26
N GLU A 368 -2.76 -3.26 -25.68
CA GLU A 368 -3.08 -4.68 -25.84
C GLU A 368 -3.26 -5.35 -24.47
N TYR A 369 -2.31 -5.17 -23.55
CA TYR A 369 -2.37 -5.74 -22.21
C TYR A 369 -3.54 -5.16 -21.42
N LYS A 370 -3.79 -3.86 -21.54
CA LYS A 370 -4.95 -3.22 -20.92
C LYS A 370 -6.26 -3.87 -21.35
N LYS A 371 -6.42 -4.10 -22.66
CA LYS A 371 -7.63 -4.78 -23.17
C LYS A 371 -7.76 -6.18 -22.60
N GLN A 372 -6.69 -6.98 -22.60
CA GLN A 372 -6.69 -8.35 -22.09
C GLN A 372 -7.01 -8.38 -20.58
N TYR A 373 -6.31 -7.57 -19.79
CA TYR A 373 -6.49 -7.48 -18.35
C TYR A 373 -7.92 -7.08 -17.97
N PHE A 374 -8.43 -5.99 -18.56
CA PHE A 374 -9.78 -5.52 -18.27
C PHE A 374 -10.86 -6.49 -18.75
N THR A 375 -10.66 -7.16 -19.89
CA THR A 375 -11.59 -8.21 -20.35
C THR A 375 -11.67 -9.31 -19.30
N LYS A 376 -10.53 -9.81 -18.82
CA LYS A 376 -10.48 -10.89 -17.85
C LYS A 376 -11.13 -10.51 -16.52
N VAL A 377 -10.87 -9.30 -16.02
CA VAL A 377 -11.52 -8.79 -14.80
C VAL A 377 -13.04 -8.71 -14.99
N VAL A 378 -13.50 -8.12 -16.09
CA VAL A 378 -14.93 -7.96 -16.37
C VAL A 378 -15.64 -9.30 -16.53
N GLU A 379 -15.04 -10.28 -17.20
CA GLU A 379 -15.61 -11.63 -17.32
C GLU A 379 -15.90 -12.25 -15.96
N ASN A 380 -14.98 -12.10 -15.02
CA ASN A 380 -15.18 -12.58 -13.65
C ASN A 380 -16.24 -11.75 -12.89
N MET A 381 -16.24 -10.43 -13.03
CA MET A 381 -17.21 -9.56 -12.38
C MET A 381 -18.65 -9.76 -12.88
N LYS A 382 -18.80 -10.08 -14.17
CA LYS A 382 -20.12 -10.39 -14.77
C LYS A 382 -20.83 -11.53 -14.08
N GLY A 383 -20.12 -12.59 -13.67
CA GLY A 383 -20.72 -13.69 -12.94
C GLY A 383 -21.42 -13.25 -11.64
N TYR A 384 -20.86 -12.29 -10.92
CA TYR A 384 -21.47 -11.72 -9.72
C TYR A 384 -22.65 -10.81 -10.03
N TYR A 385 -22.56 -10.04 -11.11
CA TYR A 385 -23.67 -9.18 -11.55
C TYR A 385 -24.88 -9.98 -12.05
N ASP A 386 -24.63 -11.05 -12.81
CA ASP A 386 -25.69 -11.88 -13.39
C ASP A 386 -26.42 -12.73 -12.31
N ALA A 387 -25.76 -12.96 -11.18
CA ALA A 387 -26.32 -13.66 -10.02
C ALA A 387 -27.23 -12.78 -9.11
N LEU A 388 -27.35 -11.46 -9.40
CA LEU A 388 -28.25 -10.53 -8.69
C LEU A 388 -29.65 -10.50 -9.28
#